data_7dac4327ab43c92c3a0abcb012c7f9c9
#
_entry.id   7dac4327ab43c92c3a0abcb012c7f9c9
#
_cell.length_a   1.000
_cell.length_b   1.000
_cell.length_c   1.000
_cell.angle_alpha   90.00
_cell.angle_beta   90.00
_cell.angle_gamma   90.00
#
_symmetry.space_group_name_H-M   'P 1'
#
loop_
_entity.id
_entity.type
_entity.pdbx_description
1 polymer ?
#
loop_
_entity_poly.entity_id
_entity_poly.type
_entity_poly.pdbx_seq_one_letter_code
_entity_poly.pdbx_strand_id
1 'polypeptide(L)'
;MHRWPSAAVLASLAPQEIPAASRVLELGAGTGLAGLVFASRALCGAVTLSDRKGACLANLREAVAVNDFGACDVTVERVDFCAPPSSIAASYDAVIAADCVYSPETATALVATVRTALKPGGLALVVCAERRVRFGSELVQSAFTEAGFQGGVETITPDAALPFLAEAAGYAPGMSFDVHRWRLT
;
A
#
# COMPACT_ATOMS: atom_id res chain seq x y z
N MET A 1 1.52 -3.58 -17.83
CA MET A 1 0.90 -3.49 -16.49
C MET A 1 0.49 -2.03 -16.27
N HIS A 2 -0.65 -1.76 -15.61
CA HIS A 2 -1.11 -0.38 -15.42
C HIS A 2 -0.66 0.15 -14.05
N ARG A 3 -0.23 1.41 -14.03
CA ARG A 3 -0.03 2.17 -12.78
C ARG A 3 -1.36 2.85 -12.44
N TRP A 4 -1.89 2.56 -11.25
CA TRP A 4 -3.12 3.18 -10.79
C TRP A 4 -2.83 4.50 -10.06
N PRO A 5 -3.72 5.51 -10.15
CA PRO A 5 -3.49 6.84 -9.54
C PRO A 5 -3.24 6.78 -8.05
N SER A 6 -3.95 5.93 -7.32
CA SER A 6 -3.77 5.75 -5.86
C SER A 6 -2.34 5.34 -5.48
N ALA A 7 -1.64 4.59 -6.35
CA ALA A 7 -0.23 4.24 -6.10
C ALA A 7 0.70 5.46 -6.18
N ALA A 8 0.41 6.44 -7.06
CA ALA A 8 1.18 7.69 -7.13
C ALA A 8 0.95 8.56 -5.87
N VAL A 9 -0.30 8.63 -5.40
CA VAL A 9 -0.65 9.33 -4.16
C VAL A 9 0.04 8.66 -2.97
N LEU A 10 -0.05 7.34 -2.85
CA LEU A 10 0.61 6.58 -1.79
C LEU A 10 2.13 6.75 -1.82
N ALA A 11 2.75 6.75 -3.00
CA ALA A 11 4.19 6.99 -3.17
C ALA A 11 4.64 8.36 -2.64
N SER A 12 3.77 9.37 -2.71
CA SER A 12 4.04 10.69 -2.16
C SER A 12 3.84 10.76 -0.64
N LEU A 13 2.82 10.08 -0.11
CA LEU A 13 2.46 10.14 1.31
C LEU A 13 3.34 9.24 2.18
N ALA A 14 3.64 8.03 1.75
CA ALA A 14 4.35 7.05 2.56
C ALA A 14 5.68 7.58 3.15
N PRO A 15 6.53 8.31 2.42
CA PRO A 15 7.76 8.87 2.98
C PRO A 15 7.56 9.97 4.03
N GLN A 16 6.37 10.54 4.10
CA GLN A 16 6.05 11.62 5.06
C GLN A 16 5.44 11.07 6.35
N GLU A 17 4.78 9.92 6.27
CA GLU A 17 3.98 9.36 7.35
C GLU A 17 4.62 8.15 8.05
N ILE A 18 5.52 7.46 7.35
CA ILE A 18 6.20 6.27 7.88
C ILE A 18 7.57 6.67 8.45
N PRO A 19 7.85 6.37 9.72
CA PRO A 19 9.14 6.70 10.33
C PRO A 19 10.33 6.08 9.58
N ALA A 20 11.47 6.75 9.62
CA ALA A 20 12.72 6.21 9.10
C ALA A 20 13.09 4.87 9.77
N ALA A 21 13.85 4.03 9.06
CA ALA A 21 14.27 2.70 9.49
C ALA A 21 13.12 1.68 9.72
N SER A 22 11.87 2.02 9.34
CA SER A 22 10.75 1.09 9.42
C SER A 22 10.90 -0.10 8.46
N ARG A 23 10.35 -1.24 8.87
CA ARG A 23 10.07 -2.39 7.99
C ARG A 23 8.67 -2.24 7.42
N VAL A 24 8.55 -2.15 6.11
CA VAL A 24 7.30 -1.86 5.41
C VAL A 24 6.90 -3.03 4.51
N LEU A 25 5.61 -3.40 4.55
CA LEU A 25 5.01 -4.34 3.62
C LEU A 25 4.07 -3.60 2.68
N GLU A 26 4.27 -3.71 1.36
CA GLU A 26 3.29 -3.29 0.37
C GLU A 26 2.44 -4.48 -0.05
N LEU A 27 1.13 -4.40 0.18
CA LEU A 27 0.15 -5.41 -0.22
C LEU A 27 -0.47 -5.04 -1.57
N GLY A 28 -0.49 -6.02 -2.50
CA GLY A 28 -1.02 -5.80 -3.85
C GLY A 28 -0.22 -4.79 -4.65
N ALA A 29 1.09 -4.83 -4.56
CA ALA A 29 2.02 -3.84 -5.10
C ALA A 29 1.90 -3.63 -6.63
N GLY A 30 1.39 -4.60 -7.39
CA GLY A 30 1.24 -4.48 -8.84
C GLY A 30 2.54 -4.14 -9.55
N THR A 31 2.74 -2.85 -9.90
CA THR A 31 3.99 -2.34 -10.48
C THR A 31 5.04 -1.98 -9.43
N GLY A 32 4.69 -1.93 -8.15
CA GLY A 32 5.58 -1.59 -7.05
C GLY A 32 5.87 -0.10 -6.88
N LEU A 33 5.11 0.79 -7.53
CA LEU A 33 5.45 2.21 -7.55
C LEU A 33 5.62 2.80 -6.15
N ALA A 34 4.69 2.54 -5.23
CA ALA A 34 4.73 3.15 -3.91
C ALA A 34 5.90 2.63 -3.07
N GLY A 35 6.09 1.31 -2.99
CA GLY A 35 7.17 0.71 -2.21
C GLY A 35 8.55 0.98 -2.82
N LEU A 36 8.69 0.97 -4.15
CA LEU A 36 9.97 1.30 -4.81
C LEU A 36 10.37 2.77 -4.60
N VAL A 37 9.41 3.71 -4.71
CA VAL A 37 9.67 5.12 -4.41
C VAL A 37 10.02 5.31 -2.94
N PHE A 38 9.32 4.64 -2.03
CA PHE A 38 9.63 4.68 -0.60
C PHE A 38 11.04 4.14 -0.33
N ALA A 39 11.40 3.00 -0.91
CA ALA A 39 12.73 2.40 -0.78
C ALA A 39 13.84 3.29 -1.36
N SER A 40 13.61 3.91 -2.53
CA SER A 40 14.61 4.76 -3.20
C SER A 40 14.97 6.03 -2.43
N ARG A 41 14.13 6.46 -1.50
CA ARG A 41 14.42 7.60 -0.63
C ARG A 41 15.34 7.27 0.54
N ALA A 42 15.80 6.02 0.63
CA ALA A 42 16.77 5.50 1.61
C ALA A 42 16.40 5.78 3.08
N LEU A 43 15.13 5.96 3.38
CA LEU A 43 14.62 6.25 4.73
C LEU A 43 14.14 5.01 5.47
N CYS A 44 14.02 3.87 4.78
CA CYS A 44 13.49 2.63 5.35
C CYS A 44 14.60 1.64 5.74
N GLY A 45 14.29 0.78 6.73
CA GLY A 45 15.14 -0.36 7.07
C GLY A 45 14.96 -1.50 6.06
N ALA A 46 13.71 -1.78 5.70
CA ALA A 46 13.38 -2.81 4.71
C ALA A 46 12.01 -2.56 4.07
N VAL A 47 11.84 -2.95 2.80
CA VAL A 47 10.56 -2.98 2.09
C VAL A 47 10.31 -4.36 1.52
N THR A 48 9.16 -4.96 1.83
CA THR A 48 8.68 -6.16 1.16
C THR A 48 7.57 -5.77 0.19
N LEU A 49 7.82 -5.92 -1.11
CA LEU A 49 6.82 -5.73 -2.16
C LEU A 49 6.05 -7.04 -2.35
N SER A 50 4.74 -7.02 -2.28
CA SER A 50 3.99 -8.25 -2.38
C SER A 50 2.78 -8.17 -3.32
N ASP A 51 2.51 -9.28 -4.00
CA ASP A 51 1.33 -9.49 -4.83
C ASP A 51 0.97 -10.98 -4.87
N ARG A 52 -0.28 -11.31 -5.22
CA ARG A 52 -0.68 -12.71 -5.43
C ARG A 52 -0.38 -13.20 -6.85
N LYS A 53 -0.27 -12.29 -7.84
CA LYS A 53 -0.14 -12.63 -9.26
C LYS A 53 1.33 -12.85 -9.63
N GLY A 54 1.65 -14.00 -10.20
CA GLY A 54 3.01 -14.34 -10.63
C GLY A 54 3.63 -13.34 -11.62
N ALA A 55 2.83 -12.78 -12.54
CA ALA A 55 3.31 -11.75 -13.47
C ALA A 55 3.70 -10.45 -12.76
N CYS A 56 2.97 -10.04 -11.69
CA CYS A 56 3.35 -8.90 -10.88
C CYS A 56 4.66 -9.18 -10.15
N LEU A 57 4.79 -10.35 -9.54
CA LEU A 57 6.00 -10.75 -8.81
C LEU A 57 7.25 -10.81 -9.72
N ALA A 58 7.10 -11.28 -10.97
CA ALA A 58 8.20 -11.27 -11.94
C ALA A 58 8.65 -9.84 -12.24
N ASN A 59 7.71 -8.95 -12.56
CA ASN A 59 7.98 -7.54 -12.81
C ASN A 59 8.61 -6.82 -11.60
N LEU A 60 8.14 -7.12 -10.39
CA LEU A 60 8.71 -6.55 -9.16
C LEU A 60 10.17 -6.99 -8.96
N ARG A 61 10.48 -8.26 -9.21
CA ARG A 61 11.88 -8.76 -9.11
C ARG A 61 12.79 -8.10 -10.15
N GLU A 62 12.32 -7.92 -11.38
CA GLU A 62 13.06 -7.18 -12.41
C GLU A 62 13.29 -5.72 -11.98
N ALA A 63 12.24 -5.04 -11.47
CA ALA A 63 12.36 -3.68 -11.00
C ALA A 63 13.35 -3.56 -9.82
N VAL A 64 13.34 -4.51 -8.88
CA VAL A 64 14.31 -4.53 -7.78
C VAL A 64 15.73 -4.76 -8.30
N ALA A 65 15.92 -5.64 -9.28
CA ALA A 65 17.25 -5.97 -9.81
C ALA A 65 17.93 -4.82 -10.58
N VAL A 66 17.14 -3.88 -11.14
CA VAL A 66 17.69 -2.78 -11.96
C VAL A 66 17.79 -1.45 -11.22
N ASN A 67 17.36 -1.37 -9.97
CA ASN A 67 17.41 -0.16 -9.15
C ASN A 67 18.36 -0.35 -7.96
N ASP A 68 18.95 0.76 -7.52
CA ASP A 68 19.74 0.84 -6.30
C ASP A 68 18.91 1.53 -5.20
N PHE A 69 18.79 0.89 -4.05
CA PHE A 69 18.04 1.38 -2.89
C PHE A 69 18.95 1.74 -1.70
N GLY A 70 20.27 1.82 -1.94
CA GLY A 70 21.24 2.14 -0.90
C GLY A 70 21.20 1.13 0.26
N ALA A 71 20.92 1.62 1.46
CA ALA A 71 20.88 0.79 2.68
C ALA A 71 19.52 0.09 2.90
N CYS A 72 18.52 0.36 2.08
CA CYS A 72 17.20 -0.25 2.23
C CYS A 72 17.19 -1.67 1.65
N ASP A 73 16.86 -2.67 2.46
CA ASP A 73 16.65 -4.05 1.98
C ASP A 73 15.30 -4.18 1.29
N VAL A 74 15.29 -4.53 0.00
CA VAL A 74 14.07 -4.65 -0.80
C VAL A 74 13.87 -6.09 -1.25
N THR A 75 12.78 -6.70 -0.78
CA THR A 75 12.40 -8.08 -1.09
C THR A 75 11.07 -8.17 -1.82
N VAL A 76 10.84 -9.30 -2.51
CA VAL A 76 9.59 -9.57 -3.24
C VAL A 76 8.99 -10.88 -2.78
N GLU A 77 7.80 -10.84 -2.19
CA GLU A 77 7.10 -12.00 -1.66
C GLU A 77 5.73 -12.21 -2.30
N ARG A 78 5.26 -13.46 -2.31
CA ARG A 78 3.89 -13.76 -2.68
C ARG A 78 3.00 -13.68 -1.45
N VAL A 79 2.05 -12.74 -1.45
CA VAL A 79 1.01 -12.66 -0.43
C VAL A 79 -0.37 -12.66 -1.10
N ASP A 80 -1.19 -13.61 -0.71
CA ASP A 80 -2.62 -13.63 -1.02
C ASP A 80 -3.40 -13.26 0.25
N PHE A 81 -4.25 -12.26 0.19
CA PHE A 81 -5.03 -11.80 1.36
C PHE A 81 -5.93 -12.90 1.93
N CYS A 82 -6.41 -13.81 1.07
CA CYS A 82 -7.28 -14.91 1.50
C CYS A 82 -6.51 -16.04 2.21
N ALA A 83 -5.18 -16.09 2.03
CA ALA A 83 -4.29 -17.11 2.61
C ALA A 83 -2.90 -16.51 2.87
N PRO A 84 -2.77 -15.54 3.80
CA PRO A 84 -1.49 -14.90 4.08
C PRO A 84 -0.50 -15.93 4.68
N PRO A 85 0.77 -15.89 4.26
CA PRO A 85 1.78 -16.77 4.83
C PRO A 85 2.09 -16.38 6.27
N SER A 86 2.40 -17.36 7.12
CA SER A 86 2.76 -17.11 8.53
C SER A 86 4.05 -16.29 8.70
N SER A 87 4.91 -16.25 7.69
CA SER A 87 6.16 -15.47 7.69
C SER A 87 5.99 -13.97 7.89
N ILE A 88 4.80 -13.42 7.56
CA ILE A 88 4.54 -11.99 7.72
C ILE A 88 4.08 -11.59 9.14
N ALA A 89 3.81 -12.56 10.02
CA ALA A 89 3.18 -12.29 11.32
C ALA A 89 4.02 -11.35 12.19
N ALA A 90 3.40 -10.26 12.66
CA ALA A 90 3.95 -9.24 13.56
C ALA A 90 5.37 -8.77 13.18
N SER A 91 5.65 -8.63 11.87
CA SER A 91 6.99 -8.38 11.35
C SER A 91 7.20 -6.95 10.86
N TYR A 92 6.13 -6.19 10.66
CA TYR A 92 6.19 -4.89 9.99
C TYR A 92 5.75 -3.74 10.89
N ASP A 93 6.44 -2.62 10.76
CA ASP A 93 6.12 -1.35 11.44
C ASP A 93 5.02 -0.59 10.69
N ALA A 94 4.96 -0.78 9.37
CA ALA A 94 3.88 -0.25 8.54
C ALA A 94 3.49 -1.23 7.43
N VAL A 95 2.21 -1.19 7.06
CA VAL A 95 1.65 -1.85 5.89
C VAL A 95 1.02 -0.80 4.99
N ILE A 96 1.38 -0.81 3.71
CA ILE A 96 0.85 0.12 2.69
C ILE A 96 0.09 -0.65 1.60
N ALA A 97 -0.96 -0.03 1.06
CA ALA A 97 -1.73 -0.61 -0.04
C ALA A 97 -2.42 0.48 -0.88
N ALA A 98 -2.55 0.26 -2.18
CA ALA A 98 -3.23 1.16 -3.10
C ALA A 98 -4.20 0.41 -4.01
N ASP A 99 -5.47 0.82 -4.03
CA ASP A 99 -6.54 0.26 -4.89
C ASP A 99 -6.64 -1.28 -4.89
N CYS A 100 -6.47 -1.91 -3.73
CA CYS A 100 -6.43 -3.38 -3.59
C CYS A 100 -7.79 -4.02 -3.30
N VAL A 101 -8.84 -3.22 -3.04
CA VAL A 101 -10.17 -3.71 -2.61
C VAL A 101 -11.18 -3.59 -3.74
N TYR A 102 -11.86 -4.70 -4.02
CA TYR A 102 -12.86 -4.81 -5.10
C TYR A 102 -14.18 -5.44 -4.64
N SER A 103 -14.25 -5.95 -3.41
CA SER A 103 -15.45 -6.55 -2.81
C SER A 103 -15.36 -6.53 -1.28
N PRO A 104 -16.48 -6.75 -0.56
CA PRO A 104 -16.47 -6.88 0.91
C PRO A 104 -15.51 -7.97 1.40
N GLU A 105 -15.46 -9.11 0.72
CA GLU A 105 -14.58 -10.22 1.07
C GLU A 105 -13.11 -9.82 0.96
N THR A 106 -12.74 -9.07 -0.10
CA THR A 106 -11.37 -8.59 -0.25
C THR A 106 -11.02 -7.50 0.76
N ALA A 107 -11.97 -6.67 1.20
CA ALA A 107 -11.75 -5.70 2.27
C ALA A 107 -11.45 -6.41 3.60
N THR A 108 -12.28 -7.36 3.98
CA THR A 108 -12.11 -8.17 5.20
C THR A 108 -10.77 -8.93 5.17
N ALA A 109 -10.45 -9.56 4.04
CA ALA A 109 -9.21 -10.32 3.88
C ALA A 109 -7.97 -9.41 3.94
N LEU A 110 -8.02 -8.22 3.31
CA LEU A 110 -6.95 -7.22 3.39
C LEU A 110 -6.70 -6.81 4.85
N VAL A 111 -7.74 -6.42 5.58
CA VAL A 111 -7.62 -5.95 6.96
C VAL A 111 -7.13 -7.07 7.90
N ALA A 112 -7.61 -8.30 7.72
CA ALA A 112 -7.11 -9.46 8.46
C ALA A 112 -5.60 -9.70 8.20
N THR A 113 -5.17 -9.55 6.95
CA THR A 113 -3.75 -9.67 6.58
C THR A 113 -2.93 -8.52 7.17
N VAL A 114 -3.43 -7.29 7.11
CA VAL A 114 -2.79 -6.12 7.75
C VAL A 114 -2.61 -6.36 9.25
N ARG A 115 -3.67 -6.84 9.94
CA ARG A 115 -3.62 -7.16 11.37
C ARG A 115 -2.57 -8.22 11.68
N THR A 116 -2.47 -9.24 10.85
CA THR A 116 -1.47 -10.32 11.01
C THR A 116 -0.05 -9.78 10.83
N ALA A 117 0.16 -8.90 9.85
CA ALA A 117 1.49 -8.42 9.47
C ALA A 117 2.06 -7.35 10.42
N LEU A 118 1.19 -6.49 10.97
CA LEU A 118 1.63 -5.37 11.80
C LEU A 118 2.09 -5.81 13.18
N LYS A 119 3.15 -5.16 13.65
CA LYS A 119 3.51 -5.12 15.08
C LYS A 119 2.46 -4.32 15.86
N PRO A 120 2.33 -4.51 17.18
CA PRO A 120 1.54 -3.59 18.03
C PRO A 120 1.96 -2.13 17.82
N GLY A 121 0.99 -1.23 17.67
CA GLY A 121 1.21 0.19 17.36
C GLY A 121 1.56 0.49 15.89
N GLY A 122 1.70 -0.53 15.05
CA GLY A 122 2.03 -0.37 13.63
C GLY A 122 0.97 0.38 12.83
N LEU A 123 1.40 1.02 11.74
CA LEU A 123 0.59 1.86 10.87
C LEU A 123 0.11 1.09 9.64
N ALA A 124 -1.19 1.14 9.35
CA ALA A 124 -1.75 0.82 8.04
C ALA A 124 -2.05 2.13 7.29
N LEU A 125 -1.48 2.30 6.10
CA LEU A 125 -1.71 3.42 5.21
C LEU A 125 -2.27 2.89 3.88
N VAL A 126 -3.58 3.08 3.66
CA VAL A 126 -4.25 2.57 2.46
C VAL A 126 -4.83 3.74 1.68
N VAL A 127 -4.56 3.79 0.37
CA VAL A 127 -5.10 4.81 -0.53
C VAL A 127 -6.04 4.16 -1.53
N CYS A 128 -7.26 4.68 -1.59
CA CYS A 128 -8.28 4.26 -2.55
C CYS A 128 -8.69 5.45 -3.42
N ALA A 129 -8.92 5.20 -4.71
CA ALA A 129 -9.58 6.20 -5.55
C ALA A 129 -11.00 6.48 -5.02
N GLU A 130 -11.44 7.74 -5.16
CA GLU A 130 -12.75 8.18 -4.69
C GLU A 130 -13.89 7.24 -5.15
N ARG A 131 -14.87 7.09 -4.28
CA ARG A 131 -16.07 6.27 -4.37
C ARG A 131 -16.80 6.31 -5.73
N ARG A 132 -16.77 7.46 -6.41
CA ARG A 132 -17.42 7.61 -7.73
C ARG A 132 -16.73 6.84 -8.84
N VAL A 133 -15.47 6.46 -8.60
CA VAL A 133 -14.61 5.79 -9.58
C VAL A 133 -14.44 4.31 -9.24
N ARG A 134 -14.48 3.94 -7.94
CA ARG A 134 -14.30 2.55 -7.49
C ARG A 134 -15.07 2.24 -6.22
N PHE A 135 -15.64 1.04 -6.18
CA PHE A 135 -16.13 0.42 -4.95
C PHE A 135 -14.91 0.06 -4.09
N GLY A 136 -14.84 0.48 -2.84
CA GLY A 136 -13.78 -0.05 -1.98
C GLY A 136 -13.48 0.80 -0.76
N SER A 137 -13.45 2.12 -0.84
CA SER A 137 -13.06 2.96 0.29
C SER A 137 -13.95 2.76 1.52
N GLU A 138 -15.28 2.73 1.35
CA GLU A 138 -16.21 2.48 2.47
C GLU A 138 -16.02 1.11 3.08
N LEU A 139 -15.79 0.10 2.24
CA LEU A 139 -15.56 -1.26 2.71
C LEU A 139 -14.28 -1.35 3.52
N VAL A 140 -13.24 -0.62 3.12
CA VAL A 140 -11.97 -0.53 3.86
C VAL A 140 -12.19 0.11 5.22
N GLN A 141 -12.89 1.25 5.29
CA GLN A 141 -13.16 1.93 6.55
C GLN A 141 -13.94 1.04 7.52
N SER A 142 -15.03 0.41 7.05
CA SER A 142 -15.84 -0.48 7.88
C SER A 142 -15.02 -1.66 8.40
N ALA A 143 -14.25 -2.31 7.54
CA ALA A 143 -13.44 -3.47 7.91
C ALA A 143 -12.36 -3.13 8.96
N PHE A 144 -11.68 -1.98 8.85
CA PHE A 144 -10.73 -1.53 9.87
C PHE A 144 -11.41 -1.23 11.20
N THR A 145 -12.57 -0.55 11.18
CA THR A 145 -13.34 -0.24 12.38
C THR A 145 -13.80 -1.52 13.09
N GLU A 146 -14.36 -2.46 12.35
CA GLU A 146 -14.83 -3.75 12.87
C GLU A 146 -13.67 -4.61 13.42
N ALA A 147 -12.49 -4.50 12.81
CA ALA A 147 -11.29 -5.18 13.29
C ALA A 147 -10.65 -4.49 14.52
N GLY A 148 -11.20 -3.39 15.02
CA GLY A 148 -10.75 -2.71 16.24
C GLY A 148 -9.49 -1.85 16.05
N PHE A 149 -9.15 -1.46 14.84
CA PHE A 149 -8.10 -0.47 14.60
C PHE A 149 -8.55 0.92 15.02
N GLN A 150 -7.62 1.76 15.44
CA GLN A 150 -7.85 3.16 15.73
C GLN A 150 -7.33 4.04 14.59
N GLY A 151 -8.18 4.94 14.08
CA GLY A 151 -7.80 5.81 12.96
C GLY A 151 -9.01 6.38 12.23
N GLY A 152 -8.82 6.68 10.96
CA GLY A 152 -9.86 7.27 10.13
C GLY A 152 -9.47 7.40 8.67
N VAL A 153 -10.35 8.06 7.93
CA VAL A 153 -10.19 8.35 6.51
C VAL A 153 -10.27 9.85 6.27
N GLU A 154 -9.42 10.33 5.38
CA GLU A 154 -9.40 11.70 4.88
C GLU A 154 -9.49 11.67 3.37
N THR A 155 -10.39 12.47 2.79
CA THR A 155 -10.46 12.65 1.34
C THR A 155 -9.58 13.81 0.91
N ILE A 156 -8.64 13.54 0.00
CA ILE A 156 -7.73 14.54 -0.55
C ILE A 156 -7.88 14.67 -2.06
N THR A 157 -7.63 15.87 -2.59
CA THR A 157 -7.50 16.12 -4.04
C THR A 157 -6.07 16.60 -4.30
N PRO A 158 -5.17 15.70 -4.74
CA PRO A 158 -3.77 16.06 -4.94
C PRO A 158 -3.61 17.02 -6.13
N ASP A 159 -2.52 17.80 -6.10
CA ASP A 159 -2.10 18.58 -7.25
C ASP A 159 -1.82 17.67 -8.46
N ALA A 160 -2.27 18.07 -9.65
CA ALA A 160 -2.01 17.35 -10.90
C ALA A 160 -0.51 17.23 -11.23
N ALA A 161 0.33 18.11 -10.66
CA ALA A 161 1.78 18.06 -10.76
C ALA A 161 2.44 16.99 -9.87
N LEU A 162 1.65 16.25 -9.05
CA LEU A 162 2.19 15.17 -8.25
C LEU A 162 2.91 14.14 -9.15
N PRO A 163 4.17 13.77 -8.83
CA PRO A 163 4.93 12.83 -9.65
C PRO A 163 4.16 11.54 -9.92
N PHE A 164 4.26 11.04 -11.16
CA PHE A 164 3.61 9.83 -11.65
C PHE A 164 2.07 9.86 -11.73
N LEU A 165 1.40 10.89 -11.21
CA LEU A 165 -0.07 10.94 -11.16
C LEU A 165 -0.66 11.17 -12.55
N ALA A 166 -0.15 12.14 -13.30
CA ALA A 166 -0.65 12.48 -14.65
C ALA A 166 -0.51 11.33 -15.66
N GLU A 167 0.47 10.44 -15.43
CA GLU A 167 0.74 9.28 -16.29
C GLU A 167 -0.01 8.01 -15.82
N ALA A 168 -0.75 8.08 -14.72
CA ALA A 168 -1.44 6.93 -14.18
C ALA A 168 -2.70 6.59 -15.00
N ALA A 169 -2.94 5.30 -15.19
CA ALA A 169 -4.07 4.83 -15.96
C ALA A 169 -5.40 5.19 -15.28
N GLY A 170 -6.26 5.93 -16.00
CA GLY A 170 -7.56 6.36 -15.49
C GLY A 170 -7.53 7.58 -14.59
N TYR A 171 -6.40 8.28 -14.47
CA TYR A 171 -6.35 9.58 -13.79
C TYR A 171 -7.10 10.64 -14.60
N ALA A 172 -7.83 11.49 -13.89
CA ALA A 172 -8.43 12.72 -14.42
C ALA A 172 -8.13 13.90 -13.48
N PRO A 173 -7.85 15.10 -14.00
CA PRO A 173 -7.64 16.27 -13.16
C PRO A 173 -8.83 16.52 -12.22
N GLY A 174 -8.53 16.83 -10.94
CA GLY A 174 -9.56 17.00 -9.90
C GLY A 174 -10.06 15.69 -9.27
N MET A 175 -9.47 14.55 -9.60
CA MET A 175 -9.78 13.27 -8.97
C MET A 175 -9.38 13.30 -7.49
N SER A 176 -10.27 12.85 -6.61
CA SER A 176 -10.04 12.75 -5.18
C SER A 176 -9.71 11.33 -4.76
N PHE A 177 -9.05 11.20 -3.63
CA PHE A 177 -8.62 9.94 -3.06
C PHE A 177 -8.93 9.89 -1.58
N ASP A 178 -9.37 8.73 -1.11
CA ASP A 178 -9.56 8.44 0.30
C ASP A 178 -8.28 7.84 0.87
N VAL A 179 -7.69 8.53 1.83
CA VAL A 179 -6.49 8.13 2.53
C VAL A 179 -6.87 7.59 3.91
N HIS A 180 -6.72 6.30 4.07
CA HIS A 180 -7.02 5.57 5.30
C HIS A 180 -5.75 5.46 6.15
N ARG A 181 -5.80 5.95 7.39
CA ARG A 181 -4.71 5.88 8.38
C ARG A 181 -5.20 5.16 9.62
N TRP A 182 -4.69 3.97 9.87
CA TRP A 182 -5.13 3.10 10.95
C TRP A 182 -3.95 2.56 11.76
N ARG A 183 -4.11 2.47 13.08
CA ARG A 183 -3.10 1.87 13.97
C ARG A 183 -3.66 0.64 14.64
N LEU A 184 -2.83 -0.39 14.71
CA LEU A 184 -3.11 -1.60 15.48
C LEU A 184 -2.86 -1.29 16.97
N THR A 185 -3.90 -1.40 17.77
CA THR A 185 -3.84 -1.19 19.24
C THR A 185 -3.51 -2.48 19.97
#